data_6d1967c66cccbc92123607195844110a
#
_entry.id   6d1967c66cccbc92123607195844110a
#
_cell.length_a   1.000
_cell.length_b   1.000
_cell.length_c   1.000
_cell.angle_alpha   90.00
_cell.angle_beta   90.00
_cell.angle_gamma   90.00
#
_symmetry.space_group_name_H-M   'P 1'
#
loop_
_entity.id
_entity.type
_entity.pdbx_description
1 polymer ?
#
loop_
_entity_poly.entity_id
_entity_poly.type
_entity_poly.pdbx_seq_one_letter_code
_entity_poly.pdbx_strand_id
1 'polypeptide(L)'
;DMASLATGSVNFPTNIYENPPDFVEGLARSMLEYGIKPEIEVFDLAMLYNAANLAKKGLIEGPLHVQFVLGIANALPARRSVFDFLRSELLQLLPDASWVAAGTGRFQWEVNQWCLEAGGHVRTGLEDNLKFDASRLAASNAELVAKVADACEGYDRHVARPAEARQLLGLAMAA
;
A
#
# COMPACT_ATOMS: atom_id res chain seq x y z
N ASP A 1 -15.57 5.05 -0.98
CA ASP A 1 -15.27 3.73 -0.41
C ASP A 1 -13.96 3.71 0.36
N MET A 2 -12.83 4.11 -0.27
CA MET A 2 -11.50 4.14 0.34
C MET A 2 -10.77 5.44 0.05
N ALA A 3 -9.86 5.82 0.94
CA ALA A 3 -8.90 6.91 0.72
C ALA A 3 -7.59 6.62 1.45
N SER A 4 -6.47 7.15 0.96
CA SER A 4 -5.17 6.98 1.60
C SER A 4 -5.08 7.74 2.92
N LEU A 5 -4.36 7.17 3.88
CA LEU A 5 -4.05 7.77 5.16
C LEU A 5 -2.57 7.47 5.51
N ALA A 6 -1.70 8.46 5.36
CA ALA A 6 -0.35 8.36 5.88
C ALA A 6 -0.36 8.55 7.39
N THR A 7 0.20 7.59 8.13
CA THR A 7 0.13 7.55 9.59
C THR A 7 1.32 8.21 10.29
N GLY A 8 1.99 9.13 9.60
CA GLY A 8 3.08 9.94 10.11
C GLY A 8 3.71 10.82 9.03
N SER A 9 4.54 11.77 9.45
CA SER A 9 5.29 12.64 8.54
C SER A 9 6.52 11.92 7.98
N VAL A 10 6.91 12.25 6.75
CA VAL A 10 8.11 11.71 6.10
C VAL A 10 8.86 12.82 5.36
N ASN A 11 10.20 12.75 5.40
CA ASN A 11 11.05 13.65 4.65
C ASN A 11 11.25 13.09 3.23
N PHE A 12 10.58 13.71 2.26
CA PHE A 12 10.90 13.47 0.85
C PHE A 12 12.18 14.24 0.45
N PRO A 13 12.78 13.95 -0.71
CA PRO A 13 14.05 14.58 -1.09
C PRO A 13 14.05 16.10 -1.11
N THR A 14 12.91 16.72 -1.38
CA THR A 14 12.77 18.18 -1.59
C THR A 14 11.78 18.86 -0.66
N ASN A 15 11.00 18.09 0.12
CA ASN A 15 9.97 18.63 0.99
C ASN A 15 9.64 17.65 2.11
N ILE A 16 8.97 18.14 3.15
CA ILE A 16 8.37 17.30 4.18
C ILE A 16 6.92 17.03 3.79
N TYR A 17 6.53 15.75 3.80
CA TYR A 17 5.12 15.37 3.78
C TYR A 17 4.62 15.35 5.22
N GLU A 18 3.97 16.44 5.62
CA GLU A 18 3.59 16.67 7.01
C GLU A 18 2.30 15.97 7.37
N ASN A 19 2.35 15.04 8.32
CA ASN A 19 1.23 14.35 8.91
C ASN A 19 1.44 14.24 10.42
N PRO A 20 1.29 15.36 11.18
CA PRO A 20 1.45 15.35 12.63
C PRO A 20 0.34 14.51 13.30
N PRO A 21 0.55 13.96 14.52
CA PRO A 21 -0.34 12.99 15.14
C PRO A 21 -1.79 13.44 15.29
N ASP A 22 -2.03 14.68 15.67
CA ASP A 22 -3.38 15.27 15.83
C ASP A 22 -4.11 15.41 14.48
N PHE A 23 -3.39 15.77 13.43
CA PHE A 23 -3.92 15.81 12.06
C PHE A 23 -4.32 14.41 11.57
N VAL A 24 -3.44 13.41 11.76
CA VAL A 24 -3.71 12.01 11.41
C VAL A 24 -4.93 11.47 12.17
N GLU A 25 -5.04 11.73 13.48
CA GLU A 25 -6.22 11.35 14.27
C GLU A 25 -7.48 12.05 13.78
N GLY A 26 -7.39 13.34 13.41
CA GLY A 26 -8.51 14.09 12.82
C GLY A 26 -9.00 13.49 11.52
N LEU A 27 -8.09 13.14 10.60
CA LEU A 27 -8.42 12.47 9.35
C LEU A 27 -9.04 11.09 9.60
N ALA A 28 -8.47 10.29 10.50
CA ALA A 28 -9.00 8.97 10.84
C ALA A 28 -10.45 9.07 11.38
N ARG A 29 -10.75 10.04 12.27
CA ARG A 29 -12.11 10.30 12.77
C ARG A 29 -13.07 10.67 11.64
N SER A 30 -12.66 11.58 10.75
CA SER A 30 -13.47 11.96 9.58
C SER A 30 -13.73 10.78 8.66
N MET A 31 -12.73 9.96 8.38
CA MET A 31 -12.90 8.75 7.57
C MET A 31 -13.91 7.80 8.21
N LEU A 32 -13.81 7.59 9.52
CA LEU A 32 -14.75 6.74 10.27
C LEU A 32 -16.19 7.32 10.22
N GLU A 33 -16.35 8.63 10.44
CA GLU A 33 -17.64 9.32 10.37
C GLU A 33 -18.35 9.18 9.03
N TYR A 34 -17.56 9.26 7.93
CA TYR A 34 -18.09 9.16 6.56
C TYR A 34 -18.09 7.74 5.99
N GLY A 35 -17.73 6.72 6.76
CA GLY A 35 -17.66 5.33 6.31
C GLY A 35 -16.62 5.11 5.22
N ILE A 36 -15.52 5.86 5.24
CA ILE A 36 -14.41 5.74 4.30
C ILE A 36 -13.35 4.82 4.91
N LYS A 37 -13.05 3.72 4.24
CA LYS A 37 -11.99 2.80 4.67
C LYS A 37 -10.61 3.40 4.38
N PRO A 38 -9.72 3.54 5.39
CA PRO A 38 -8.35 3.96 5.14
C PRO A 38 -7.53 2.90 4.39
N GLU A 39 -6.81 3.33 3.35
CA GLU A 39 -5.61 2.65 2.86
C GLU A 39 -4.41 3.26 3.60
N ILE A 40 -3.84 2.50 4.52
CA ILE A 40 -2.78 2.98 5.40
C ILE A 40 -1.45 3.03 4.64
N GLU A 41 -0.92 4.22 4.39
CA GLU A 41 0.39 4.38 3.75
C GLU A 41 1.52 4.40 4.79
N VAL A 42 2.50 3.53 4.59
CA VAL A 42 3.64 3.33 5.47
C VAL A 42 4.94 3.61 4.70
N PHE A 43 5.60 4.72 5.07
CA PHE A 43 6.88 5.16 4.51
C PHE A 43 8.07 4.87 5.46
N ASP A 44 7.79 4.51 6.70
CA ASP A 44 8.75 4.02 7.68
C ASP A 44 8.09 3.06 8.70
N LEU A 45 8.92 2.40 9.52
CA LEU A 45 8.43 1.42 10.48
C LEU A 45 7.51 2.03 11.54
N ALA A 46 7.79 3.26 12.01
CA ALA A 46 6.99 3.90 13.06
C ALA A 46 5.54 4.12 12.61
N MET A 47 5.32 4.36 11.31
CA MET A 47 3.97 4.53 10.76
C MET A 47 3.13 3.26 10.88
N LEU A 48 3.73 2.07 10.77
CA LEU A 48 3.04 0.81 10.99
C LEU A 48 2.53 0.68 12.43
N TYR A 49 3.37 1.03 13.41
CA TYR A 49 2.96 1.03 14.82
C TYR A 49 1.93 2.12 15.12
N ASN A 50 2.02 3.28 14.46
CA ASN A 50 0.99 4.33 14.58
C ASN A 50 -0.36 3.84 14.08
N ALA A 51 -0.41 3.14 12.93
CA ALA A 51 -1.64 2.53 12.42
C ALA A 51 -2.25 1.54 13.42
N ALA A 52 -1.43 0.65 14.01
CA ALA A 52 -1.89 -0.28 15.04
C ALA A 52 -2.42 0.44 16.29
N ASN A 53 -1.80 1.58 16.68
CA ASN A 53 -2.27 2.39 17.79
C ASN A 53 -3.60 3.10 17.48
N LEU A 54 -3.80 3.60 16.25
CA LEU A 54 -5.08 4.18 15.83
C LEU A 54 -6.20 3.14 15.85
N ALA A 55 -5.92 1.90 15.42
CA ALA A 55 -6.87 0.80 15.51
C ALA A 55 -7.23 0.47 16.98
N LYS A 56 -6.23 0.39 17.87
CA LYS A 56 -6.46 0.19 19.32
C LYS A 56 -7.29 1.29 19.97
N LYS A 57 -7.19 2.53 19.47
CA LYS A 57 -8.01 3.68 19.91
C LYS A 57 -9.42 3.66 19.31
N GLY A 58 -9.75 2.72 18.45
CA GLY A 58 -11.02 2.67 17.72
C GLY A 58 -11.22 3.79 16.70
N LEU A 59 -10.12 4.37 16.20
CA LEU A 59 -10.14 5.43 15.19
C LEU A 59 -10.10 4.88 13.76
N ILE A 60 -9.72 3.61 13.61
CA ILE A 60 -9.75 2.86 12.36
C ILE A 60 -10.37 1.50 12.63
N GLU A 61 -11.37 1.13 11.83
CA GLU A 61 -12.01 -0.18 11.91
C GLU A 61 -11.26 -1.22 11.06
N GLY A 62 -11.15 -2.43 11.61
CA GLY A 62 -10.53 -3.56 10.92
C GLY A 62 -11.49 -4.33 9.98
N PRO A 63 -10.95 -5.26 9.18
CA PRO A 63 -9.52 -5.51 8.98
C PRO A 63 -8.84 -4.36 8.24
N LEU A 64 -7.61 -4.01 8.62
CA LEU A 64 -6.87 -2.92 7.99
C LEU A 64 -6.36 -3.32 6.60
N HIS A 65 -6.18 -2.31 5.74
CA HIS A 65 -5.45 -2.44 4.47
C HIS A 65 -4.22 -1.55 4.50
N VAL A 66 -3.03 -2.15 4.41
CA VAL A 66 -1.75 -1.46 4.61
C VAL A 66 -0.93 -1.46 3.33
N GLN A 67 -0.43 -0.29 2.94
CA GLN A 67 0.43 -0.09 1.79
C GLN A 67 1.84 0.27 2.24
N PHE A 68 2.83 -0.57 1.92
CA PHE A 68 4.24 -0.24 2.07
C PHE A 68 4.73 0.54 0.86
N VAL A 69 5.28 1.73 1.08
CA VAL A 69 5.87 2.54 0.00
C VAL A 69 7.39 2.46 0.08
N LEU A 70 8.02 1.85 -0.92
CA LEU A 70 9.43 1.51 -0.94
C LEU A 70 10.19 2.22 -2.06
N GLY A 71 11.41 2.65 -1.77
CA GLY A 71 12.34 3.18 -2.78
C GLY A 71 12.35 4.69 -2.91
N ILE A 72 11.58 5.42 -2.10
CA ILE A 72 11.69 6.88 -2.01
C ILE A 72 12.94 7.22 -1.18
N ALA A 73 13.74 8.16 -1.66
CA ALA A 73 14.89 8.66 -0.90
C ALA A 73 14.43 9.28 0.43
N ASN A 74 15.19 9.03 1.50
CA ASN A 74 14.90 9.42 2.89
C ASN A 74 13.71 8.67 3.56
N ALA A 75 13.16 7.65 2.89
CA ALA A 75 12.15 6.75 3.45
C ALA A 75 12.63 5.29 3.35
N LEU A 76 11.71 4.32 3.41
CA LEU A 76 12.05 2.90 3.33
C LEU A 76 12.72 2.54 2.00
N PRO A 77 13.92 1.92 2.04
CA PRO A 77 14.58 1.47 0.82
C PRO A 77 13.87 0.26 0.20
N ALA A 78 13.83 0.18 -1.12
CA ALA A 78 13.36 -0.99 -1.83
C ALA A 78 14.42 -2.10 -1.79
N ARG A 79 14.47 -2.85 -0.68
CA ARG A 79 15.29 -4.04 -0.47
C ARG A 79 14.44 -5.18 0.02
N ARG A 80 14.66 -6.39 -0.50
CA ARG A 80 13.87 -7.58 -0.14
C ARG A 80 13.85 -7.82 1.38
N SER A 81 14.97 -7.69 2.05
CA SER A 81 15.03 -7.87 3.50
C SER A 81 14.20 -6.85 4.30
N VAL A 82 14.07 -5.61 3.81
CA VAL A 82 13.21 -4.58 4.42
C VAL A 82 11.74 -4.92 4.18
N PHE A 83 11.39 -5.31 2.96
CA PHE A 83 10.04 -5.75 2.62
C PHE A 83 9.58 -6.95 3.46
N ASP A 84 10.42 -8.00 3.56
CA ASP A 84 10.11 -9.20 4.33
C ASP A 84 9.97 -8.89 5.82
N PHE A 85 10.81 -8.00 6.36
CA PHE A 85 10.72 -7.52 7.74
C PHE A 85 9.40 -6.77 8.00
N LEU A 86 9.05 -5.78 7.17
CA LEU A 86 7.80 -5.02 7.33
C LEU A 86 6.57 -5.92 7.26
N ARG A 87 6.57 -6.87 6.33
CA ARG A 87 5.49 -7.86 6.22
C ARG A 87 5.40 -8.72 7.48
N SER A 88 6.53 -9.17 8.02
CA SER A 88 6.56 -9.95 9.27
C SER A 88 6.01 -9.14 10.44
N GLU A 89 6.43 -7.88 10.59
CA GLU A 89 5.94 -6.98 11.63
C GLU A 89 4.42 -6.72 11.49
N LEU A 90 3.96 -6.46 10.27
CA LEU A 90 2.53 -6.28 10.00
C LEU A 90 1.70 -7.47 10.47
N LEU A 91 2.08 -8.69 10.07
CA LEU A 91 1.33 -9.90 10.39
C LEU A 91 1.38 -10.27 11.88
N GLN A 92 2.41 -9.82 12.62
CA GLN A 92 2.45 -9.95 14.08
C GLN A 92 1.55 -8.93 14.78
N LEU A 93 1.51 -7.69 14.30
CA LEU A 93 0.73 -6.60 14.90
C LEU A 93 -0.76 -6.68 14.54
N LEU A 94 -1.05 -7.04 13.29
CA LEU A 94 -2.36 -6.97 12.65
C LEU A 94 -2.55 -8.22 11.76
N PRO A 95 -2.77 -9.40 12.34
CA PRO A 95 -2.77 -10.69 11.62
C PRO A 95 -3.84 -10.76 10.52
N ASP A 96 -4.94 -10.03 10.66
CA ASP A 96 -6.06 -10.02 9.70
C ASP A 96 -5.92 -8.92 8.63
N ALA A 97 -4.83 -8.14 8.65
CA ALA A 97 -4.65 -7.07 7.69
C ALA A 97 -4.34 -7.61 6.28
N SER A 98 -5.02 -7.05 5.29
CA SER A 98 -4.58 -7.16 3.90
C SER A 98 -3.48 -6.14 3.62
N TRP A 99 -2.65 -6.41 2.61
CA TRP A 99 -1.54 -5.52 2.34
C TRP A 99 -1.15 -5.47 0.86
N VAL A 100 -0.54 -4.37 0.50
CA VAL A 100 0.01 -4.06 -0.82
C VAL A 100 1.38 -3.43 -0.64
N ALA A 101 2.24 -3.48 -1.65
CA ALA A 101 3.43 -2.65 -1.68
C ALA A 101 3.58 -1.93 -3.02
N ALA A 102 4.10 -0.71 -2.93
CA ALA A 102 4.49 0.13 -4.05
C ALA A 102 6.02 0.27 -4.08
N GLY A 103 6.61 0.01 -5.24
CA GLY A 103 8.01 0.33 -5.51
C GLY A 103 8.11 1.59 -6.37
N THR A 104 8.92 2.57 -5.98
CA THR A 104 9.07 3.81 -6.75
C THR A 104 10.20 3.73 -7.78
N GLY A 105 10.01 4.36 -8.94
CA GLY A 105 10.97 4.40 -10.02
C GLY A 105 11.34 3.00 -10.51
N ARG A 106 12.63 2.73 -10.64
CA ARG A 106 13.16 1.45 -11.15
C ARG A 106 12.77 0.23 -10.33
N PHE A 107 12.31 0.42 -9.09
CA PHE A 107 11.98 -0.66 -8.17
C PHE A 107 10.55 -1.17 -8.31
N GLN A 108 9.68 -0.48 -9.09
CA GLN A 108 8.26 -0.84 -9.18
C GLN A 108 8.06 -2.30 -9.56
N TRP A 109 8.68 -2.75 -10.64
CA TRP A 109 8.49 -4.11 -11.12
C TRP A 109 9.01 -5.17 -10.13
N GLU A 110 10.18 -4.95 -9.55
CA GLU A 110 10.76 -5.86 -8.58
C GLU A 110 9.90 -5.99 -7.31
N VAL A 111 9.39 -4.88 -6.77
CA VAL A 111 8.48 -4.88 -5.63
C VAL A 111 7.16 -5.56 -5.97
N ASN A 112 6.62 -5.35 -7.17
CA ASN A 112 5.42 -6.05 -7.65
C ASN A 112 5.60 -7.57 -7.62
N GLN A 113 6.76 -8.07 -8.07
CA GLN A 113 7.08 -9.49 -8.02
C GLN A 113 7.15 -10.01 -6.57
N TRP A 114 7.77 -9.25 -5.65
CA TRP A 114 7.80 -9.63 -4.23
C TRP A 114 6.40 -9.73 -3.63
N CYS A 115 5.48 -8.84 -4.01
CA CYS A 115 4.09 -8.91 -3.57
C CYS A 115 3.41 -10.19 -4.07
N LEU A 116 3.55 -10.50 -5.36
CA LEU A 116 2.97 -11.70 -5.94
C LEU A 116 3.50 -12.99 -5.28
N GLU A 117 4.82 -13.08 -5.06
CA GLU A 117 5.47 -14.19 -4.36
C GLU A 117 4.97 -14.36 -2.91
N ALA A 118 4.82 -13.24 -2.19
CA ALA A 118 4.53 -13.24 -0.77
C ALA A 118 3.02 -13.28 -0.44
N GLY A 119 2.14 -13.32 -1.45
CA GLY A 119 0.69 -13.41 -1.27
C GLY A 119 -0.01 -12.07 -1.03
N GLY A 120 0.66 -10.94 -1.23
CA GLY A 120 0.08 -9.60 -1.11
C GLY A 120 -0.59 -9.11 -2.39
N HIS A 121 -1.15 -7.91 -2.32
CA HIS A 121 -1.66 -7.20 -3.48
C HIS A 121 -0.57 -6.31 -4.09
N VAL A 122 -0.82 -5.76 -5.28
CA VAL A 122 0.17 -5.02 -6.06
C VAL A 122 -0.34 -3.63 -6.38
N ARG A 123 0.49 -2.61 -6.13
CA ARG A 123 0.29 -1.26 -6.68
C ARG A 123 1.27 -1.04 -7.83
N THR A 124 0.76 -0.54 -8.97
CA THR A 124 1.55 -0.15 -10.14
C THR A 124 0.91 1.05 -10.84
N GLY A 125 1.70 1.85 -11.50
CA GLY A 125 1.20 3.00 -12.26
C GLY A 125 2.28 4.05 -12.55
N LEU A 126 1.90 5.03 -13.36
CA LEU A 126 2.77 6.13 -13.83
C LEU A 126 3.13 7.13 -12.74
N GLU A 127 2.36 7.18 -11.64
CA GLU A 127 2.72 7.97 -10.46
C GLU A 127 4.05 7.52 -9.87
N ASP A 128 4.24 6.20 -9.77
CA ASP A 128 5.40 5.60 -9.13
C ASP A 128 6.57 5.37 -10.10
N ASN A 129 6.30 5.11 -11.39
CA ASN A 129 7.32 4.81 -12.39
C ASN A 129 6.84 5.06 -13.81
N LEU A 130 7.63 5.78 -14.60
CA LEU A 130 7.32 6.09 -16.01
C LEU A 130 7.77 4.98 -16.98
N LYS A 131 8.57 4.02 -16.54
CA LYS A 131 9.16 3.01 -17.42
C LYS A 131 8.37 1.70 -17.42
N PHE A 132 8.13 1.15 -18.60
CA PHE A 132 7.65 -0.22 -18.74
C PHE A 132 8.77 -1.24 -18.41
N ASP A 133 9.98 -0.97 -18.93
CA ASP A 133 11.19 -1.74 -18.69
C ASP A 133 12.45 -0.86 -18.83
N ALA A 134 13.63 -1.47 -18.86
CA ALA A 134 14.89 -0.75 -18.99
C ALA A 134 15.03 0.01 -20.33
N SER A 135 14.31 -0.40 -21.37
CA SER A 135 14.48 0.08 -22.76
C SER A 135 13.46 1.15 -23.17
N ARG A 136 12.25 1.18 -22.54
CA ARG A 136 11.18 2.07 -22.98
C ARG A 136 10.30 2.60 -21.85
N LEU A 137 9.61 3.69 -22.12
CA LEU A 137 8.56 4.22 -21.27
C LEU A 137 7.28 3.38 -21.40
N ALA A 138 6.47 3.38 -20.35
CA ALA A 138 5.11 2.85 -20.41
C ALA A 138 4.20 3.80 -21.20
N ALA A 139 3.34 3.24 -22.02
CA ALA A 139 2.40 4.02 -22.82
C ALA A 139 1.23 4.55 -21.98
N SER A 140 0.88 3.84 -20.90
CA SER A 140 -0.26 4.21 -20.03
C SER A 140 -0.23 3.43 -18.71
N ASN A 141 -1.07 3.85 -17.75
CA ASN A 141 -1.37 3.05 -16.56
C ASN A 141 -1.92 1.67 -16.92
N ALA A 142 -2.79 1.59 -17.93
CA ALA A 142 -3.38 0.32 -18.38
C ALA A 142 -2.30 -0.69 -18.82
N GLU A 143 -1.24 -0.23 -19.46
CA GLU A 143 -0.13 -1.10 -19.86
C GLU A 143 0.64 -1.66 -18.65
N LEU A 144 0.89 -0.85 -17.62
CA LEU A 144 1.54 -1.31 -16.39
C LEU A 144 0.64 -2.28 -15.61
N VAL A 145 -0.66 -2.01 -15.56
CA VAL A 145 -1.65 -2.92 -14.94
C VAL A 145 -1.71 -4.25 -15.70
N ALA A 146 -1.76 -4.23 -17.03
CA ALA A 146 -1.74 -5.44 -17.84
C ALA A 146 -0.48 -6.28 -17.60
N LYS A 147 0.70 -5.64 -17.50
CA LYS A 147 1.95 -6.32 -17.18
C LYS A 147 1.91 -7.10 -15.86
N VAL A 148 1.29 -6.52 -14.82
CA VAL A 148 1.11 -7.21 -13.54
C VAL A 148 0.06 -8.31 -13.65
N ALA A 149 -1.05 -8.05 -14.32
CA ALA A 149 -2.12 -9.03 -14.53
C ALA A 149 -1.61 -10.29 -15.25
N ASP A 150 -0.83 -10.10 -16.32
CA ASP A 150 -0.22 -11.19 -17.09
C ASP A 150 0.78 -12.01 -16.24
N ALA A 151 1.45 -11.37 -15.29
CA ALA A 151 2.40 -12.05 -14.42
C ALA A 151 1.74 -12.90 -13.33
N CYS A 152 0.48 -12.65 -12.96
CA CYS A 152 -0.20 -13.33 -11.85
C CYS A 152 -0.20 -14.85 -12.00
N GLU A 153 -0.41 -15.38 -13.21
CA GLU A 153 -0.44 -16.81 -13.46
C GLU A 153 0.89 -17.50 -13.09
N GLY A 154 2.03 -16.83 -13.33
CA GLY A 154 3.36 -17.36 -12.98
C GLY A 154 3.61 -17.47 -11.46
N TYR A 155 2.74 -16.89 -10.64
CA TYR A 155 2.79 -16.94 -9.18
C TYR A 155 1.58 -17.68 -8.56
N ASP A 156 0.86 -18.44 -9.37
CA ASP A 156 -0.36 -19.14 -8.96
C ASP A 156 -1.43 -18.19 -8.37
N ARG A 157 -1.56 -17.01 -8.98
CA ARG A 157 -2.47 -15.94 -8.58
C ARG A 157 -3.40 -15.55 -9.74
N HIS A 158 -4.52 -14.95 -9.42
CA HIS A 158 -5.44 -14.38 -10.42
C HIS A 158 -5.78 -12.92 -10.08
N VAL A 159 -6.24 -12.18 -11.07
CA VAL A 159 -6.73 -10.81 -10.87
C VAL A 159 -8.14 -10.87 -10.29
N ALA A 160 -8.32 -10.28 -9.11
CA ALA A 160 -9.62 -10.20 -8.45
C ALA A 160 -10.63 -9.39 -9.29
N ARG A 161 -11.85 -9.88 -9.39
CA ARG A 161 -12.97 -9.10 -9.96
C ARG A 161 -13.40 -8.01 -8.97
N PRO A 162 -14.06 -6.92 -9.41
CA PRO A 162 -14.48 -5.84 -8.52
C PRO A 162 -15.26 -6.29 -7.28
N ALA A 163 -16.19 -7.23 -7.42
CA ALA A 163 -16.95 -7.77 -6.30
C ALA A 163 -16.07 -8.55 -5.31
N GLU A 164 -15.14 -9.36 -5.81
CA GLU A 164 -14.17 -10.09 -5.00
C GLU A 164 -13.21 -9.13 -4.27
N ALA A 165 -12.70 -8.10 -4.96
CA ALA A 165 -11.86 -7.08 -4.35
C ALA A 165 -12.60 -6.33 -3.22
N ARG A 166 -13.86 -5.97 -3.41
CA ARG A 166 -14.70 -5.36 -2.36
C ARG A 166 -14.86 -6.29 -1.15
N GLN A 167 -15.08 -7.57 -1.39
CA GLN A 167 -15.18 -8.57 -0.31
C GLN A 167 -13.86 -8.72 0.45
N LEU A 168 -12.72 -8.85 -0.26
CA LEU A 168 -11.39 -8.95 0.34
C LEU A 168 -11.03 -7.72 1.19
N LEU A 169 -11.45 -6.54 0.75
CA LEU A 169 -11.22 -5.28 1.45
C LEU A 169 -12.29 -4.94 2.50
N GLY A 170 -13.31 -5.77 2.67
CA GLY A 170 -14.40 -5.50 3.62
C GLY A 170 -15.24 -4.29 3.25
N LEU A 171 -15.37 -3.98 1.96
CA LEU A 171 -16.18 -2.86 1.46
C LEU A 171 -17.62 -3.29 1.21
N ALA A 172 -18.57 -2.36 1.38
CA ALA A 172 -19.97 -2.61 1.00
C ALA A 172 -20.07 -3.01 -0.48
N MET A 173 -20.90 -3.99 -0.79
CA MET A 173 -21.15 -4.38 -2.18
C MET A 173 -21.79 -3.21 -2.92
N ALA A 174 -21.38 -3.00 -4.18
CA ALA A 174 -22.04 -2.02 -5.04
C ALA A 174 -23.50 -2.46 -5.28
N ALA A 175 -24.42 -1.51 -5.16
CA ALA A 175 -25.83 -1.74 -5.44
C ALA A 175 -26.07 -1.98 -6.93
#